data_26bb802d08cbdc56a7cd4d04a2dd39d7
#
_entry.id   26bb802d08cbdc56a7cd4d04a2dd39d7
#
_cell.length_a   1.000
_cell.length_b   1.000
_cell.length_c   1.000
_cell.angle_alpha   90.00
_cell.angle_beta   90.00
_cell.angle_gamma   90.00
#
_symmetry.space_group_name_H-M   'P 1'
#
loop_
_entity.id
_entity.type
_entity.pdbx_description
1 polymer ?
#
loop_
_entity_poly.entity_id
_entity_poly.type
_entity_poly.pdbx_seq_one_letter_code
_entity_poly.pdbx_strand_id
1 'polypeptide(L)'
;MPSVGEKAANLLIALGKEFPQPGTVIGIDCQRLTTDLHLTESVRAGDGGYSDDSFPDVAREASKWMAVASAGSPDELRYLVSDFLQAQGLITEKRDAGFVITPEGWQRITELRHTQSKSTKVFIAMSFAHELNEFFNRAMEPGVRAAGYEALRVDRTEHNNRIDDEIIAAIRQTKFLIADFTNNRGGVYYEAGFAKGLGHEVLWSVREDHLSEVHFDTRQYNFLRWQMDDLPGFAKALQNRIEATVGKGPL
;
A
#
# COMPACT_ATOMS: atom_id res chain seq x y z
N MET A 1 2.34 15.62 -2.10
CA MET A 1 3.48 14.68 -2.19
C MET A 1 3.86 14.22 -0.79
N PRO A 2 4.27 12.95 -0.60
CA PRO A 2 4.75 12.50 0.71
C PRO A 2 5.97 13.31 1.15
N SER A 3 6.07 13.59 2.46
CA SER A 3 7.26 14.20 3.04
C SER A 3 8.47 13.26 2.96
N VAL A 4 9.69 13.79 3.10
CA VAL A 4 10.92 12.97 3.11
C VAL A 4 10.86 11.88 4.19
N GLY A 5 10.32 12.21 5.37
CA GLY A 5 10.14 11.24 6.45
C GLY A 5 9.15 10.12 6.11
N GLU A 6 8.05 10.42 5.43
CA GLU A 6 7.09 9.41 4.95
C GLU A 6 7.70 8.52 3.88
N LYS A 7 8.45 9.09 2.94
CA LYS A 7 9.17 8.34 1.90
C LYS A 7 10.17 7.36 2.52
N ALA A 8 10.96 7.82 3.48
CA ALA A 8 11.92 6.99 4.20
C ALA A 8 11.24 5.89 5.04
N ALA A 9 10.12 6.21 5.71
CA ALA A 9 9.34 5.25 6.46
C ALA A 9 8.77 4.14 5.56
N ASN A 10 8.20 4.50 4.41
CA ASN A 10 7.68 3.54 3.43
C ASN A 10 8.78 2.61 2.92
N LEU A 11 9.94 3.17 2.59
CA LEU A 11 11.11 2.40 2.15
C LEU A 11 11.57 1.44 3.23
N LEU A 12 11.73 1.90 4.46
CA LEU A 12 12.19 1.08 5.59
C LEU A 12 11.23 -0.08 5.90
N ILE A 13 9.92 0.17 5.90
CA ILE A 13 8.89 -0.85 6.10
C ILE A 13 8.96 -1.92 4.99
N ALA A 14 9.10 -1.48 3.74
CA ALA A 14 9.16 -2.39 2.60
C ALA A 14 10.43 -3.24 2.61
N LEU A 15 11.58 -2.65 2.94
CA LEU A 15 12.84 -3.39 3.13
C LEU A 15 12.70 -4.47 4.21
N GLY A 16 12.12 -4.14 5.36
CA GLY A 16 11.88 -5.10 6.43
C GLY A 16 10.81 -6.16 6.11
N LYS A 17 9.92 -5.91 5.15
CA LYS A 17 8.95 -6.90 4.64
C LYS A 17 9.61 -7.88 3.68
N GLU A 18 10.45 -7.37 2.78
CA GLU A 18 11.11 -8.20 1.76
C GLU A 18 12.29 -8.99 2.32
N PHE A 19 13.01 -8.41 3.28
CA PHE A 19 14.15 -9.03 3.94
C PHE A 19 13.86 -9.21 5.44
N PRO A 20 12.98 -10.14 5.83
CA PRO A 20 12.46 -10.24 7.20
C PRO A 20 13.48 -10.78 8.22
N GLN A 21 14.63 -11.26 7.78
CA GLN A 21 15.67 -11.81 8.68
C GLN A 21 16.66 -10.72 9.10
N PRO A 22 16.80 -10.41 10.40
CA PRO A 22 17.81 -9.48 10.90
C PRO A 22 19.21 -9.88 10.45
N GLY A 23 20.00 -8.90 10.03
CA GLY A 23 21.37 -9.12 9.55
C GLY A 23 21.50 -9.51 8.07
N THR A 24 20.39 -9.67 7.34
CA THR A 24 20.43 -9.84 5.88
C THR A 24 21.06 -8.61 5.24
N VAL A 25 22.08 -8.85 4.39
CA VAL A 25 22.69 -7.79 3.60
C VAL A 25 21.80 -7.47 2.40
N ILE A 26 21.41 -6.21 2.27
CA ILE A 26 20.54 -5.71 1.22
C ILE A 26 21.42 -4.97 0.22
N GLY A 27 21.53 -5.55 -0.98
CA GLY A 27 22.37 -5.02 -2.04
C GLY A 27 21.65 -3.99 -2.90
N ILE A 28 21.31 -2.82 -2.37
CA ILE A 28 20.95 -1.68 -3.20
C ILE A 28 22.23 -0.88 -3.42
N ASP A 29 22.89 -1.07 -4.56
CA ASP A 29 24.06 -0.29 -4.94
C ASP A 29 23.63 1.10 -5.43
N CYS A 30 23.46 2.02 -4.48
CA CYS A 30 23.03 3.38 -4.76
C CYS A 30 24.05 4.17 -5.61
N GLN A 31 25.32 3.74 -5.63
CA GLN A 31 26.34 4.38 -6.47
C GLN A 31 26.23 3.91 -7.93
N ARG A 32 26.01 2.62 -8.15
CA ARG A 32 25.72 2.10 -9.49
C ARG A 32 24.40 2.62 -10.03
N LEU A 33 23.35 2.76 -9.20
CA LEU A 33 22.05 3.28 -9.61
C LEU A 33 22.13 4.64 -10.29
N THR A 34 22.96 5.57 -9.80
CA THR A 34 23.15 6.89 -10.42
C THR A 34 23.98 6.83 -11.69
N THR A 35 25.03 6.03 -11.70
CA THR A 35 25.94 5.90 -12.84
C THR A 35 25.26 5.17 -14.01
N ASP A 36 24.55 4.10 -13.74
CA ASP A 36 23.92 3.28 -14.77
C ASP A 36 22.64 3.92 -15.34
N LEU A 37 21.90 4.72 -14.56
CA LEU A 37 20.76 5.49 -15.07
C LEU A 37 21.18 6.72 -15.92
N HIS A 38 22.28 7.37 -15.60
CA HIS A 38 22.87 8.39 -16.48
C HIS A 38 23.41 7.80 -17.78
N LEU A 39 23.94 6.56 -17.75
CA LEU A 39 24.31 5.82 -18.95
C LEU A 39 23.11 5.43 -19.81
N THR A 40 21.96 5.08 -19.22
CA THR A 40 20.73 4.78 -20.01
C THR A 40 20.13 6.01 -20.65
N GLU A 41 20.25 7.20 -20.07
CA GLU A 41 19.88 8.45 -20.74
C GLU A 41 20.82 8.80 -21.89
N SER A 42 22.12 8.59 -21.74
CA SER A 42 23.11 8.81 -22.82
C SER A 42 23.02 7.79 -23.93
N VAL A 43 22.68 6.53 -23.64
CA VAL A 43 22.44 5.47 -24.66
C VAL A 43 21.15 5.73 -25.45
N ARG A 44 20.11 6.31 -24.84
CA ARG A 44 18.94 6.81 -25.59
C ARG A 44 19.24 7.99 -26.51
N ALA A 45 20.33 8.71 -26.24
CA ALA A 45 20.79 9.84 -27.07
C ALA A 45 21.72 9.43 -28.25
N GLY A 46 22.00 8.15 -28.47
CA GLY A 46 22.55 7.70 -29.76
C GLY A 46 24.06 7.47 -29.85
N ASP A 47 24.78 7.20 -28.78
CA ASP A 47 26.17 6.76 -28.85
C ASP A 47 26.35 5.29 -28.47
N GLY A 48 26.93 4.55 -29.41
CA GLY A 48 26.92 3.12 -29.50
C GLY A 48 27.66 2.34 -28.42
N GLY A 49 27.06 1.19 -28.11
CA GLY A 49 27.76 -0.07 -27.89
C GLY A 49 28.27 -0.35 -26.50
N TYR A 50 27.39 -0.88 -25.61
CA TYR A 50 27.77 -1.88 -24.61
C TYR A 50 26.62 -2.86 -24.45
N SER A 51 26.87 -4.15 -24.70
CA SER A 51 25.97 -5.25 -24.39
C SER A 51 26.39 -5.84 -23.04
N ASP A 52 25.70 -5.43 -21.98
CA ASP A 52 25.80 -6.12 -20.70
C ASP A 52 24.39 -6.56 -20.28
N ASP A 53 24.16 -7.89 -20.28
CA ASP A 53 22.89 -8.53 -19.95
C ASP A 53 22.43 -8.30 -18.48
N SER A 54 23.27 -7.68 -17.63
CA SER A 54 22.96 -7.34 -16.23
C SER A 54 22.19 -6.00 -16.06
N PHE A 55 22.17 -5.16 -17.10
CA PHE A 55 21.55 -3.83 -17.08
C PHE A 55 20.03 -3.80 -16.80
N PRO A 56 19.23 -4.73 -17.35
CA PRO A 56 17.78 -4.70 -17.12
C PRO A 56 17.39 -4.94 -15.65
N ASP A 57 18.16 -5.73 -14.92
CA ASP A 57 17.81 -6.12 -13.55
C ASP A 57 18.08 -4.99 -12.54
N VAL A 58 19.18 -4.26 -12.66
CA VAL A 58 19.51 -3.12 -11.77
C VAL A 58 18.51 -1.98 -11.94
N ALA A 59 18.16 -1.65 -13.20
CA ALA A 59 17.18 -0.61 -13.48
C ALA A 59 15.77 -1.00 -13.00
N ARG A 60 15.42 -2.27 -13.09
CA ARG A 60 14.14 -2.81 -12.60
C ARG A 60 14.06 -2.77 -11.08
N GLU A 61 15.13 -3.13 -10.39
CA GLU A 61 15.24 -3.09 -8.94
C GLU A 61 15.16 -1.65 -8.42
N ALA A 62 15.89 -0.72 -9.04
CA ALA A 62 15.82 0.71 -8.73
C ALA A 62 14.41 1.27 -8.88
N SER A 63 13.74 0.97 -9.98
CA SER A 63 12.38 1.41 -10.27
C SER A 63 11.39 0.90 -9.21
N LYS A 64 11.56 -0.33 -8.74
CA LYS A 64 10.77 -0.91 -7.64
C LYS A 64 10.91 -0.10 -6.36
N TRP A 65 12.15 0.17 -5.93
CA TRP A 65 12.41 0.90 -4.67
C TRP A 65 12.03 2.36 -4.76
N MET A 66 12.20 2.99 -5.93
CA MET A 66 11.70 4.35 -6.20
C MET A 66 10.17 4.41 -6.09
N ALA A 67 9.45 3.46 -6.67
CA ALA A 67 7.99 3.39 -6.57
C ALA A 67 7.53 3.21 -5.11
N VAL A 68 8.15 2.30 -4.37
CA VAL A 68 7.86 2.04 -2.96
C VAL A 68 8.11 3.27 -2.08
N ALA A 69 9.23 3.95 -2.29
CA ALA A 69 9.59 5.16 -1.57
C ALA A 69 8.82 6.39 -2.05
N SER A 70 8.10 6.32 -3.18
CA SER A 70 7.59 7.48 -3.91
C SER A 70 8.70 8.49 -4.25
N ALA A 71 9.90 8.00 -4.55
CA ALA A 71 11.04 8.81 -4.96
C ALA A 71 10.90 9.21 -6.43
N GLY A 72 11.09 10.49 -6.72
CA GLY A 72 10.96 11.05 -8.08
C GLY A 72 12.21 10.85 -8.94
N SER A 73 13.33 10.47 -8.33
CA SER A 73 14.60 10.23 -9.02
C SER A 73 15.49 9.25 -8.28
N PRO A 74 16.49 8.65 -8.95
CA PRO A 74 17.50 7.81 -8.30
C PRO A 74 18.32 8.55 -7.23
N ASP A 75 18.60 9.81 -7.44
CA ASP A 75 19.32 10.66 -6.47
C ASP A 75 18.49 10.82 -5.19
N GLU A 76 17.17 10.97 -5.31
CA GLU A 76 16.29 11.01 -4.15
C GLU A 76 16.27 9.67 -3.42
N LEU A 77 16.24 8.55 -4.13
CA LEU A 77 16.33 7.22 -3.50
C LEU A 77 17.68 7.05 -2.78
N ARG A 78 18.78 7.47 -3.40
CA ARG A 78 20.10 7.45 -2.77
C ARG A 78 20.13 8.31 -1.51
N TYR A 79 19.59 9.52 -1.57
CA TYR A 79 19.46 10.38 -0.41
C TYR A 79 18.67 9.72 0.73
N LEU A 80 17.55 9.08 0.42
CA LEU A 80 16.74 8.39 1.42
C LEU A 80 17.50 7.24 2.11
N VAL A 81 18.30 6.49 1.37
CA VAL A 81 19.09 5.37 1.90
C VAL A 81 20.32 5.89 2.63
N SER A 82 21.23 6.58 1.93
CA SER A 82 22.58 6.89 2.43
C SER A 82 22.62 8.07 3.38
N ASP A 83 21.79 9.11 3.12
CA ASP A 83 21.85 10.33 3.93
C ASP A 83 20.75 10.39 4.99
N PHE A 84 19.57 9.84 4.72
CA PHE A 84 18.44 9.94 5.66
C PHE A 84 18.35 8.75 6.61
N LEU A 85 18.22 7.52 6.10
CA LEU A 85 18.07 6.33 6.96
C LEU A 85 19.37 5.98 7.69
N GLN A 86 20.52 6.12 7.03
CA GLN A 86 21.83 5.85 7.63
C GLN A 86 22.18 6.89 8.69
N ALA A 87 21.93 8.19 8.44
CA ALA A 87 22.18 9.24 9.42
C ALA A 87 21.32 9.10 10.69
N GLN A 88 20.14 8.48 10.59
CA GLN A 88 19.29 8.15 11.73
C GLN A 88 19.69 6.82 12.42
N GLY A 89 20.71 6.15 11.93
CA GLY A 89 21.14 4.87 12.47
C GLY A 89 20.19 3.70 12.20
N LEU A 90 19.21 3.87 11.29
CA LEU A 90 18.20 2.84 11.01
C LEU A 90 18.72 1.75 10.07
N ILE A 91 19.72 2.07 9.29
CA ILE A 91 20.49 1.14 8.47
C ILE A 91 21.99 1.42 8.67
N THR A 92 22.83 0.44 8.40
CA THR A 92 24.29 0.61 8.41
C THR A 92 24.91 -0.08 7.20
N GLU A 93 25.85 0.61 6.58
CA GLU A 93 26.58 0.10 5.42
C GLU A 93 27.49 -1.09 5.82
N LYS A 94 27.54 -2.10 4.97
CA LYS A 94 28.49 -3.20 5.03
C LYS A 94 29.46 -3.06 3.87
N ARG A 95 30.75 -2.99 4.17
CA ARG A 95 31.82 -2.80 3.19
C ARG A 95 31.59 -3.66 1.95
N ASP A 96 31.49 -3.01 0.79
CA ASP A 96 31.36 -3.58 -0.55
C ASP A 96 30.17 -4.54 -0.79
N ALA A 97 29.20 -4.58 0.12
CA ALA A 97 28.10 -5.53 0.04
C ALA A 97 26.69 -4.94 0.12
N GLY A 98 26.56 -3.63 0.36
CA GLY A 98 25.25 -2.98 0.58
C GLY A 98 25.06 -2.55 2.03
N PHE A 99 23.84 -2.66 2.55
CA PHE A 99 23.52 -2.24 3.92
C PHE A 99 22.68 -3.31 4.66
N VAL A 100 22.60 -3.17 5.97
CA VAL A 100 21.74 -3.99 6.84
C VAL A 100 20.83 -3.07 7.65
N ILE A 101 19.63 -3.55 7.97
CA ILE A 101 18.74 -2.88 8.92
C ILE A 101 19.31 -3.11 10.33
N THR A 102 19.50 -2.02 11.07
CA THR A 102 20.01 -2.05 12.44
C THR A 102 18.94 -2.53 13.43
N PRO A 103 19.28 -2.85 14.69
CA PRO A 103 18.28 -3.08 15.73
C PRO A 103 17.31 -1.90 15.89
N GLU A 104 17.81 -0.67 15.85
CA GLU A 104 17.01 0.57 15.88
C GLU A 104 16.10 0.68 14.67
N GLY A 105 16.58 0.27 13.49
CA GLY A 105 15.77 0.20 12.27
C GLY A 105 14.62 -0.79 12.41
N TRP A 106 14.86 -1.97 12.97
CA TRP A 106 13.83 -2.98 13.25
C TRP A 106 12.82 -2.49 14.30
N GLN A 107 13.30 -1.83 15.35
CA GLN A 107 12.41 -1.19 16.32
C GLN A 107 11.54 -0.14 15.65
N ARG A 108 12.12 0.71 14.78
CA ARG A 108 11.38 1.74 14.05
C ARG A 108 10.33 1.15 13.10
N ILE A 109 10.64 0.06 12.39
CA ILE A 109 9.67 -0.68 11.57
C ILE A 109 8.49 -1.16 12.44
N THR A 110 8.78 -1.68 13.62
CA THR A 110 7.77 -2.15 14.55
C THR A 110 6.89 -1.00 15.02
N GLU A 111 7.47 0.13 15.40
CA GLU A 111 6.73 1.33 15.80
C GLU A 111 5.84 1.88 14.69
N LEU A 112 6.38 1.96 13.45
CA LEU A 112 5.61 2.43 12.29
C LEU A 112 4.43 1.50 11.97
N ARG A 113 4.64 0.18 12.05
CA ARG A 113 3.57 -0.81 11.92
C ARG A 113 2.55 -0.70 13.06
N HIS A 114 2.99 -0.44 14.29
CA HIS A 114 2.11 -0.24 15.45
C HIS A 114 1.35 1.08 15.41
N THR A 115 1.88 2.12 14.79
CA THR A 115 1.16 3.39 14.62
C THR A 115 -0.06 3.22 13.70
N GLN A 116 0.08 2.46 12.62
CA GLN A 116 -1.06 1.99 11.82
C GLN A 116 -1.95 1.02 12.62
N SER A 117 -1.38 0.29 13.59
CA SER A 117 -2.10 -0.70 14.40
C SER A 117 -3.06 -0.10 15.44
N LYS A 118 -2.90 1.17 15.83
CA LYS A 118 -3.75 1.82 16.85
C LYS A 118 -5.06 2.37 16.30
N SER A 119 -5.20 2.51 14.99
CA SER A 119 -6.45 2.96 14.40
C SER A 119 -7.54 1.90 14.55
N THR A 120 -8.71 2.32 15.00
CA THR A 120 -9.93 1.50 15.01
C THR A 120 -10.76 1.69 13.76
N LYS A 121 -10.38 2.64 12.88
CA LYS A 121 -11.14 3.01 11.69
C LYS A 121 -10.77 2.14 10.49
N VAL A 122 -11.77 1.82 9.70
CA VAL A 122 -11.68 1.06 8.45
C VAL A 122 -12.26 1.91 7.33
N PHE A 123 -11.48 2.19 6.30
CA PHE A 123 -11.99 2.93 5.16
C PHE A 123 -12.84 2.03 4.27
N ILE A 124 -14.05 2.49 3.93
CA ILE A 124 -14.97 1.78 3.03
C ILE A 124 -14.99 2.47 1.68
N ALA A 125 -14.30 1.88 0.71
CA ALA A 125 -14.29 2.28 -0.68
C ALA A 125 -15.43 1.56 -1.41
N MET A 126 -16.49 2.28 -1.78
CA MET A 126 -17.64 1.71 -2.49
C MET A 126 -18.39 2.77 -3.31
N SER A 127 -19.23 2.32 -4.22
CA SER A 127 -20.12 3.22 -4.95
C SER A 127 -21.11 3.90 -3.98
N PHE A 128 -21.39 5.20 -4.21
CA PHE A 128 -22.39 5.98 -3.47
C PHE A 128 -23.81 5.87 -4.04
N ALA A 129 -24.05 4.90 -4.93
CA ALA A 129 -25.36 4.65 -5.46
C ALA A 129 -26.36 4.35 -4.33
N HIS A 130 -27.54 4.99 -4.37
CA HIS A 130 -28.54 4.89 -3.31
C HIS A 130 -28.92 3.45 -2.99
N GLU A 131 -28.94 2.58 -3.99
CA GLU A 131 -29.23 1.15 -3.83
C GLU A 131 -28.22 0.40 -2.95
N LEU A 132 -27.00 0.92 -2.78
CA LEU A 132 -25.96 0.33 -1.94
C LEU A 132 -26.01 0.81 -0.49
N ASN A 133 -26.86 1.77 -0.15
CA ASN A 133 -26.97 2.26 1.22
C ASN A 133 -27.56 1.19 2.16
N GLU A 134 -28.50 0.39 1.67
CA GLU A 134 -29.04 -0.74 2.45
C GLU A 134 -27.95 -1.78 2.75
N PHE A 135 -27.15 -2.14 1.75
CA PHE A 135 -26.01 -3.03 1.93
C PHE A 135 -25.00 -2.47 2.93
N PHE A 136 -24.64 -1.20 2.81
CA PHE A 136 -23.72 -0.56 3.78
C PHE A 136 -24.27 -0.63 5.20
N ASN A 137 -25.51 -0.18 5.42
CA ASN A 137 -26.09 -0.06 6.76
C ASN A 137 -26.42 -1.41 7.42
N ARG A 138 -26.80 -2.44 6.63
CA ARG A 138 -27.27 -3.73 7.15
C ARG A 138 -26.25 -4.86 7.08
N ALA A 139 -25.16 -4.67 6.35
CA ALA A 139 -24.16 -5.71 6.18
C ALA A 139 -22.72 -5.21 6.40
N MET A 140 -22.29 -4.18 5.68
CA MET A 140 -20.89 -3.71 5.72
C MET A 140 -20.55 -3.15 7.11
N GLU A 141 -21.26 -2.12 7.55
CA GLU A 141 -21.03 -1.49 8.86
C GLU A 141 -21.23 -2.46 10.04
N PRO A 142 -22.29 -3.28 10.10
CA PRO A 142 -22.45 -4.27 11.16
C PRO A 142 -21.33 -5.33 11.20
N GLY A 143 -20.86 -5.80 10.05
CA GLY A 143 -19.77 -6.76 9.97
C GLY A 143 -18.44 -6.18 10.48
N VAL A 144 -18.14 -4.94 10.13
CA VAL A 144 -16.95 -4.20 10.61
C VAL A 144 -17.04 -3.97 12.12
N ARG A 145 -18.20 -3.53 12.62
CA ARG A 145 -18.43 -3.29 14.05
C ARG A 145 -18.34 -4.60 14.86
N ALA A 146 -18.89 -5.69 14.36
CA ALA A 146 -18.81 -7.00 15.02
C ALA A 146 -17.37 -7.53 15.11
N ALA A 147 -16.50 -7.13 14.20
CA ALA A 147 -15.06 -7.41 14.25
C ALA A 147 -14.29 -6.47 15.20
N GLY A 148 -14.94 -5.49 15.84
CA GLY A 148 -14.34 -4.53 16.78
C GLY A 148 -13.71 -3.31 16.11
N TYR A 149 -14.23 -2.87 14.95
CA TYR A 149 -13.75 -1.69 14.23
C TYR A 149 -14.90 -0.73 13.90
N GLU A 150 -14.53 0.48 13.47
CA GLU A 150 -15.44 1.55 13.04
C GLU A 150 -15.34 1.75 11.53
N ALA A 151 -16.45 1.63 10.81
CA ALA A 151 -16.52 1.86 9.38
C ALA A 151 -16.49 3.37 9.08
N LEU A 152 -15.55 3.82 8.25
CA LEU A 152 -15.46 5.18 7.76
C LEU A 152 -15.77 5.19 6.25
N ARG A 153 -16.90 5.76 5.89
CA ARG A 153 -17.29 6.03 4.51
C ARG A 153 -17.30 7.54 4.30
N VAL A 154 -16.49 8.03 3.35
CA VAL A 154 -16.45 9.46 3.02
C VAL A 154 -17.40 9.71 1.89
N ASP A 155 -18.55 10.35 2.19
CA ASP A 155 -19.58 10.66 1.19
C ASP A 155 -19.19 11.90 0.36
N ARG A 156 -19.31 11.80 -0.97
CA ARG A 156 -18.86 12.84 -1.90
C ARG A 156 -19.86 14.00 -2.05
N THR A 157 -20.93 14.05 -1.26
CA THR A 157 -22.10 14.88 -1.57
C THR A 157 -21.94 16.38 -1.31
N GLU A 158 -20.90 16.88 -0.63
CA GLU A 158 -20.90 18.29 -0.22
C GLU A 158 -19.64 19.15 -0.49
N HIS A 159 -18.57 18.64 -1.12
CA HIS A 159 -17.34 19.44 -1.24
C HIS A 159 -16.73 19.49 -2.64
N ASN A 160 -16.67 20.71 -3.19
CA ASN A 160 -15.96 21.06 -4.43
C ASN A 160 -14.44 21.03 -4.21
N ASN A 161 -13.68 20.35 -5.05
CA ASN A 161 -12.23 20.47 -5.29
C ASN A 161 -11.22 20.01 -4.20
N ARG A 162 -11.62 19.49 -3.03
CA ARG A 162 -10.70 18.97 -2.00
C ARG A 162 -10.98 17.53 -1.58
N ILE A 163 -11.90 16.85 -2.24
CA ILE A 163 -12.37 15.50 -1.86
C ILE A 163 -11.23 14.47 -1.98
N ASP A 164 -10.39 14.59 -3.00
CA ASP A 164 -9.31 13.63 -3.21
C ASP A 164 -8.25 13.69 -2.08
N ASP A 165 -7.93 14.89 -1.58
CA ASP A 165 -7.00 15.06 -0.46
C ASP A 165 -7.58 14.51 0.84
N GLU A 166 -8.89 14.68 1.09
CA GLU A 166 -9.58 14.15 2.27
C GLU A 166 -9.66 12.62 2.24
N ILE A 167 -9.95 12.03 1.08
CA ILE A 167 -9.95 10.57 0.88
C ILE A 167 -8.56 10.00 1.15
N ILE A 168 -7.52 10.61 0.57
CA ILE A 168 -6.13 10.19 0.77
C ILE A 168 -5.74 10.30 2.24
N ALA A 169 -6.08 11.40 2.92
CA ALA A 169 -5.83 11.58 4.34
C ALA A 169 -6.59 10.55 5.20
N ALA A 170 -7.85 10.28 4.87
CA ALA A 170 -8.67 9.29 5.55
C ALA A 170 -8.09 7.87 5.38
N ILE A 171 -7.72 7.46 4.16
CA ILE A 171 -7.10 6.15 3.92
C ILE A 171 -5.83 5.98 4.74
N ARG A 172 -4.96 7.01 4.81
CA ARG A 172 -3.72 6.96 5.60
C ARG A 172 -3.94 6.77 7.09
N GLN A 173 -5.08 7.21 7.62
CA GLN A 173 -5.42 7.16 9.05
C GLN A 173 -6.16 5.88 9.45
N THR A 174 -6.54 5.04 8.48
CA THR A 174 -7.31 3.82 8.76
C THR A 174 -6.41 2.60 8.97
N LYS A 175 -6.93 1.60 9.67
CA LYS A 175 -6.23 0.34 9.97
C LYS A 175 -6.08 -0.51 8.72
N PHE A 176 -7.14 -0.62 7.94
CA PHE A 176 -7.23 -1.34 6.68
C PHE A 176 -8.35 -0.74 5.82
N LEU A 177 -8.52 -1.26 4.62
CA LEU A 177 -9.53 -0.82 3.68
C LEU A 177 -10.40 -2.00 3.24
N ILE A 178 -11.71 -1.75 3.07
CA ILE A 178 -12.62 -2.66 2.40
C ILE A 178 -13.07 -1.99 1.10
N ALA A 179 -12.85 -2.66 -0.03
CA ALA A 179 -13.23 -2.17 -1.34
C ALA A 179 -14.37 -3.01 -1.92
N ASP A 180 -15.53 -2.40 -2.14
CA ASP A 180 -16.65 -3.02 -2.82
C ASP A 180 -16.72 -2.58 -4.29
N PHE A 181 -16.55 -3.54 -5.19
CA PHE A 181 -16.46 -3.31 -6.63
C PHE A 181 -17.81 -3.38 -7.37
N THR A 182 -18.91 -3.45 -6.64
CA THR A 182 -20.24 -3.34 -7.24
C THR A 182 -20.37 -2.03 -8.00
N ASN A 183 -20.97 -2.08 -9.20
CA ASN A 183 -21.05 -0.96 -10.17
C ASN A 183 -19.70 -0.53 -10.78
N ASN A 184 -18.62 -1.30 -10.58
CA ASN A 184 -17.34 -1.16 -11.28
C ASN A 184 -16.78 0.29 -11.34
N ARG A 185 -16.78 1.02 -10.21
CA ARG A 185 -16.37 2.43 -10.14
C ARG A 185 -14.86 2.58 -10.11
N GLY A 186 -14.30 3.35 -11.04
CA GLY A 186 -12.85 3.60 -11.13
C GLY A 186 -12.23 4.20 -9.86
N GLY A 187 -12.98 5.04 -9.11
CA GLY A 187 -12.54 5.59 -7.82
C GLY A 187 -12.22 4.50 -6.78
N VAL A 188 -13.00 3.42 -6.75
CA VAL A 188 -12.77 2.29 -5.83
C VAL A 188 -11.45 1.58 -6.15
N TYR A 189 -11.12 1.40 -7.45
CA TYR A 189 -9.84 0.83 -7.86
C TYR A 189 -8.66 1.71 -7.45
N TYR A 190 -8.80 3.04 -7.61
CA TYR A 190 -7.79 4.00 -7.19
C TYR A 190 -7.55 3.95 -5.69
N GLU A 191 -8.61 4.00 -4.88
CA GLU A 191 -8.57 3.95 -3.42
C GLU A 191 -7.95 2.63 -2.91
N ALA A 192 -8.38 1.50 -3.47
CA ALA A 192 -7.84 0.18 -3.15
C ALA A 192 -6.35 0.05 -3.54
N GLY A 193 -5.99 0.54 -4.72
CA GLY A 193 -4.60 0.56 -5.20
C GLY A 193 -3.71 1.44 -4.35
N PHE A 194 -4.20 2.64 -3.97
CA PHE A 194 -3.48 3.55 -3.09
C PHE A 194 -3.25 2.94 -1.70
N ALA A 195 -4.28 2.35 -1.08
CA ALA A 195 -4.16 1.67 0.20
C ALA A 195 -3.15 0.51 0.15
N LYS A 196 -3.18 -0.32 -0.91
CA LYS A 196 -2.17 -1.37 -1.11
C LYS A 196 -0.76 -0.82 -1.26
N GLY A 197 -0.59 0.29 -1.99
CA GLY A 197 0.69 0.97 -2.13
C GLY A 197 1.24 1.49 -0.80
N LEU A 198 0.38 1.85 0.14
CA LEU A 198 0.75 2.20 1.53
C LEU A 198 1.02 0.98 2.41
N GLY A 199 0.83 -0.24 1.92
CA GLY A 199 0.98 -1.48 2.69
C GLY A 199 -0.22 -1.83 3.58
N HIS A 200 -1.36 -1.16 3.39
CA HIS A 200 -2.60 -1.53 4.08
C HIS A 200 -3.14 -2.86 3.57
N GLU A 201 -3.76 -3.63 4.47
CA GLU A 201 -4.59 -4.75 4.05
C GLU A 201 -5.82 -4.21 3.31
N VAL A 202 -6.19 -4.87 2.20
CA VAL A 202 -7.39 -4.53 1.42
C VAL A 202 -8.25 -5.77 1.30
N LEU A 203 -9.44 -5.72 1.88
CA LEU A 203 -10.47 -6.74 1.72
C LEU A 203 -11.34 -6.39 0.51
N TRP A 204 -11.56 -7.38 -0.34
CA TRP A 204 -12.24 -7.23 -1.63
C TRP A 204 -13.65 -7.77 -1.52
N SER A 205 -14.67 -7.00 -1.89
CA SER A 205 -16.05 -7.45 -1.96
C SER A 205 -16.72 -7.04 -3.27
N VAL A 206 -17.76 -7.76 -3.63
CA VAL A 206 -18.58 -7.47 -4.81
C VAL A 206 -19.93 -8.18 -4.71
N ARG A 207 -20.98 -7.57 -5.22
CA ARG A 207 -22.26 -8.25 -5.39
C ARG A 207 -22.12 -9.38 -6.43
N GLU A 208 -22.69 -10.53 -6.15
CA GLU A 208 -22.47 -11.77 -6.92
C GLU A 208 -22.77 -11.56 -8.43
N ASP A 209 -23.84 -10.86 -8.77
CA ASP A 209 -24.24 -10.59 -10.16
C ASP A 209 -23.36 -9.57 -10.88
N HIS A 210 -22.50 -8.81 -10.16
CA HIS A 210 -21.50 -7.87 -10.70
C HIS A 210 -20.08 -8.43 -10.80
N LEU A 211 -19.86 -9.65 -10.36
CA LEU A 211 -18.51 -10.26 -10.37
C LEU A 211 -17.90 -10.30 -11.77
N SER A 212 -18.71 -10.54 -12.80
CA SER A 212 -18.25 -10.59 -14.20
C SER A 212 -17.83 -9.22 -14.76
N GLU A 213 -18.27 -8.12 -14.13
CA GLU A 213 -17.94 -6.76 -14.52
C GLU A 213 -16.63 -6.27 -13.92
N VAL A 214 -16.12 -6.94 -12.87
CA VAL A 214 -14.86 -6.59 -12.21
C VAL A 214 -13.71 -6.70 -13.19
N HIS A 215 -12.81 -5.71 -13.18
CA HIS A 215 -11.65 -5.66 -14.06
C HIS A 215 -10.80 -6.93 -13.95
N PHE A 216 -10.35 -7.48 -15.09
CA PHE A 216 -9.68 -8.78 -15.14
C PHE A 216 -8.41 -8.85 -14.28
N ASP A 217 -7.65 -7.77 -14.14
CA ASP A 217 -6.43 -7.71 -13.33
C ASP A 217 -6.70 -7.92 -11.83
N THR A 218 -7.93 -7.65 -11.38
CA THR A 218 -8.32 -7.80 -9.96
C THR A 218 -9.04 -9.11 -9.67
N ARG A 219 -9.41 -9.89 -10.69
CA ARG A 219 -10.14 -11.17 -10.52
C ARG A 219 -9.35 -12.25 -9.78
N GLN A 220 -8.03 -12.10 -9.69
CA GLN A 220 -7.15 -12.98 -8.90
C GLN A 220 -7.30 -12.81 -7.40
N TYR A 221 -7.90 -11.70 -6.93
CA TYR A 221 -8.13 -11.49 -5.51
C TYR A 221 -9.31 -12.31 -4.98
N ASN A 222 -9.25 -12.67 -3.70
CA ASN A 222 -10.29 -13.46 -3.04
C ASN A 222 -11.43 -12.55 -2.59
N PHE A 223 -12.44 -12.38 -3.45
CA PHE A 223 -13.61 -11.56 -3.17
C PHE A 223 -14.54 -12.21 -2.15
N LEU A 224 -15.01 -11.41 -1.17
CA LEU A 224 -16.21 -11.68 -0.42
C LEU A 224 -17.41 -11.32 -1.31
N ARG A 225 -18.21 -12.31 -1.67
CA ARG A 225 -19.38 -12.10 -2.52
C ARG A 225 -20.61 -11.92 -1.65
N TRP A 226 -21.51 -11.05 -2.08
CA TRP A 226 -22.74 -10.77 -1.35
C TRP A 226 -23.95 -10.72 -2.26
N GLN A 227 -25.13 -10.95 -1.67
CA GLN A 227 -26.44 -10.90 -2.30
C GLN A 227 -27.40 -10.12 -1.41
N MET A 228 -28.40 -9.47 -1.99
CA MET A 228 -29.33 -8.63 -1.23
C MET A 228 -30.24 -9.44 -0.29
N ASP A 229 -30.46 -10.69 -0.57
CA ASP A 229 -31.29 -11.61 0.22
C ASP A 229 -30.53 -12.24 1.40
N ASP A 230 -29.18 -12.11 1.46
CA ASP A 230 -28.37 -12.63 2.57
C ASP A 230 -27.37 -11.58 3.13
N LEU A 231 -27.86 -10.40 3.46
CA LEU A 231 -27.03 -9.36 4.09
C LEU A 231 -26.47 -9.76 5.47
N PRO A 232 -27.22 -10.48 6.35
CA PRO A 232 -26.67 -10.98 7.61
C PRO A 232 -25.56 -12.02 7.42
N GLY A 233 -25.68 -12.90 6.44
CA GLY A 233 -24.65 -13.89 6.10
C GLY A 233 -23.36 -13.20 5.64
N PHE A 234 -23.45 -12.17 4.78
CA PHE A 234 -22.30 -11.38 4.41
C PHE A 234 -21.67 -10.66 5.60
N ALA A 235 -22.45 -10.03 6.49
CA ALA A 235 -21.90 -9.35 7.67
C ALA A 235 -21.06 -10.30 8.53
N LYS A 236 -21.55 -11.55 8.71
CA LYS A 236 -20.82 -12.58 9.45
C LYS A 236 -19.57 -13.05 8.70
N ALA A 237 -19.63 -13.25 7.40
CA ALA A 237 -18.49 -13.60 6.56
C ALA A 237 -17.41 -12.52 6.58
N LEU A 238 -17.82 -11.24 6.54
CA LEU A 238 -16.93 -10.08 6.63
C LEU A 238 -16.25 -10.02 8.00
N GLN A 239 -17.00 -10.17 9.10
CA GLN A 239 -16.43 -10.26 10.44
C GLN A 239 -15.34 -11.34 10.50
N ASN A 240 -15.65 -12.56 10.08
CA ASN A 240 -14.71 -13.67 10.11
C ASN A 240 -13.46 -13.40 9.24
N ARG A 241 -13.63 -12.78 8.07
CA ARG A 241 -12.52 -12.40 7.19
C ARG A 241 -11.62 -11.35 7.85
N ILE A 242 -12.20 -10.31 8.48
CA ILE A 242 -11.44 -9.28 9.20
C ILE A 242 -10.64 -9.92 10.33
N GLU A 243 -11.29 -10.73 11.16
CA GLU A 243 -10.63 -11.40 12.29
C GLU A 243 -9.50 -12.34 11.85
N ALA A 244 -9.65 -13.01 10.70
CA ALA A 244 -8.63 -13.92 10.15
C ALA A 244 -7.44 -13.19 9.51
N THR A 245 -7.64 -11.99 8.92
CA THR A 245 -6.61 -11.28 8.14
C THR A 245 -5.95 -10.16 8.91
N VAL A 246 -6.70 -9.43 9.72
CA VAL A 246 -6.25 -8.25 10.47
C VAL A 246 -6.21 -8.51 11.98
N GLY A 247 -7.08 -9.40 12.45
CA GLY A 247 -7.31 -9.65 13.87
C GLY A 247 -8.56 -8.96 14.40
N LYS A 248 -8.95 -9.29 15.63
CA LYS A 248 -10.08 -8.65 16.32
C LYS A 248 -9.70 -7.24 16.74
N GLY A 249 -10.57 -6.28 16.46
CA GLY A 249 -10.41 -4.89 16.86
C GLY A 249 -10.67 -4.66 18.37
N PRO A 250 -10.33 -3.48 18.88
CA PRO A 250 -10.39 -3.17 20.30
C PRO A 250 -11.78 -2.68 20.78
N LEU A 251 -12.77 -2.46 19.88
CA LEU A 251 -14.11 -1.96 20.21
C LEU A 251 -15.06 -3.04 20.68
#